data_11d06d7bf66ff5ffa4c4728de62c4330
#
_entry.id   11d06d7bf66ff5ffa4c4728de62c4330
#
_cell.length_a   1.000
_cell.length_b   1.000
_cell.length_c   1.000
_cell.angle_alpha   90.00
_cell.angle_beta   90.00
_cell.angle_gamma   90.00
#
_symmetry.space_group_name_H-M   'P 1'
#
loop_
_entity.id
_entity.type
_entity.pdbx_description
1 polymer ?
#
loop_
_entity_poly.entity_id
_entity_poly.type
_entity_poly.pdbx_seq_one_letter_code
_entity_poly.pdbx_strand_id
1 'polypeptide(L)'
;MNGHDQHDQHDQHDQHDGGRDAGQRDEPAAPRLDAAAFTTLRITEGEDRLHARLDRPEVRNAIDATMIDELHALCAHLEHTPKILILSGSPSTDSGADGADPEARPRRGVFASGADIAQLRDRRRQDALRGVNSTAFDRLAKLPMPVIAALDGHTLGGGAELAWAADFRLGTPALRVGQPETGLGIIPAAGALWRLRDLAGEALAKEILLAGRILDAEEALAHGLVSEIHPSQELLDAADALAGRIAAQDPLAVRISKQVFAMPREAHPQVDNLAQAILFESEAKVDRMQAFLDRREARQQDPEPNREQNREQTTSGETA
;
A
#
# COMPACT_ATOMS: atom_id res chain seq x y z
N MET A 1 -34.84 12.64 77.70
CA MET A 1 -33.78 13.15 78.59
C MET A 1 -32.67 13.61 77.60
N ASN A 2 -32.68 14.90 77.41
CA ASN A 2 -31.64 15.90 77.60
C ASN A 2 -30.39 15.64 76.72
N GLY A 3 -29.85 16.54 75.96
CA GLY A 3 -30.06 17.98 75.80
C GLY A 3 -28.94 18.44 74.85
N HIS A 4 -29.27 19.44 74.12
CA HIS A 4 -28.48 20.59 73.69
C HIS A 4 -26.95 20.52 73.71
N ASP A 5 -26.25 20.87 72.62
CA ASP A 5 -25.79 22.26 72.45
C ASP A 5 -25.30 22.53 71.00
N GLN A 6 -25.67 23.73 70.55
CA GLN A 6 -25.21 24.41 69.36
C GLN A 6 -23.78 24.95 69.58
N HIS A 7 -22.98 24.96 68.52
CA HIS A 7 -22.06 26.09 68.28
C HIS A 7 -21.82 26.31 66.77
N ASP A 8 -22.32 27.44 66.33
CA ASP A 8 -21.85 28.18 65.15
C ASP A 8 -20.36 28.46 65.22
N GLN A 9 -19.66 28.41 64.09
CA GLN A 9 -18.70 29.46 63.69
C GLN A 9 -18.09 29.25 62.29
N HIS A 10 -18.37 30.24 61.46
CA HIS A 10 -17.47 30.94 60.52
C HIS A 10 -16.95 30.25 59.26
N ASP A 11 -17.47 30.84 58.18
CA ASP A 11 -16.85 31.04 56.85
C ASP A 11 -15.36 31.28 56.88
N GLN A 12 -14.62 30.52 55.99
CA GLN A 12 -13.50 31.05 55.24
C GLN A 12 -13.48 30.48 53.85
N HIS A 13 -13.77 31.34 52.86
CA HIS A 13 -13.49 31.16 51.47
C HIS A 13 -11.97 31.02 51.27
N ASP A 14 -11.53 29.87 50.83
CA ASP A 14 -10.24 29.73 50.17
C ASP A 14 -10.48 29.38 48.67
N GLN A 15 -10.34 30.41 47.83
CA GLN A 15 -10.20 30.30 46.41
C GLN A 15 -8.82 29.69 46.11
N HIS A 16 -8.76 28.39 45.86
CA HIS A 16 -7.62 27.76 45.20
C HIS A 16 -7.89 27.73 43.69
N ASP A 17 -7.41 28.81 43.06
CA ASP A 17 -7.09 28.89 41.65
C ASP A 17 -5.96 27.88 41.36
N GLY A 18 -6.35 26.67 40.97
CA GLY A 18 -5.46 25.59 40.52
C GLY A 18 -5.54 25.44 39.01
N GLY A 19 -4.99 26.39 38.26
CA GLY A 19 -4.70 26.23 36.85
C GLY A 19 -3.86 24.97 36.67
N ARG A 20 -4.52 23.87 36.30
CA ARG A 20 -3.82 22.67 35.77
C ARG A 20 -3.37 23.02 34.36
N ASP A 21 -2.11 23.46 34.31
CA ASP A 21 -1.29 23.39 33.10
C ASP A 21 -1.39 21.96 32.58
N ALA A 22 -2.18 21.76 31.53
CA ALA A 22 -2.22 20.52 30.77
C ALA A 22 -0.87 20.42 30.06
N GLY A 23 0.12 19.86 30.77
CA GLY A 23 1.44 19.62 30.23
C GLY A 23 1.31 18.99 28.85
N GLN A 24 1.73 19.71 27.83
CA GLN A 24 2.04 19.18 26.53
C GLN A 24 2.89 17.91 26.76
N ARG A 25 2.30 16.75 26.53
CA ARG A 25 3.10 15.53 26.45
C ARG A 25 3.95 15.72 25.22
N ASP A 26 5.26 15.82 25.39
CA ASP A 26 6.21 15.71 24.30
C ASP A 26 5.93 14.36 23.61
N GLU A 27 5.20 14.38 22.52
CA GLU A 27 5.13 13.22 21.63
C GLU A 27 6.56 12.95 21.18
N PRO A 28 7.04 11.71 21.29
CA PRO A 28 8.36 11.36 20.82
C PRO A 28 8.46 11.77 19.34
N ALA A 29 9.47 12.57 19.02
CA ALA A 29 9.70 13.03 17.65
C ALA A 29 9.65 11.83 16.70
N ALA A 30 8.83 11.93 15.66
CA ALA A 30 8.70 10.89 14.66
C ALA A 30 10.09 10.44 14.17
N PRO A 31 10.36 9.14 14.05
CA PRO A 31 11.64 8.65 13.56
C PRO A 31 11.85 9.21 12.15
N ARG A 32 12.83 10.10 11.99
CA ARG A 32 13.21 10.62 10.67
C ARG A 32 13.78 9.48 9.85
N LEU A 33 13.25 9.30 8.65
CA LEU A 33 13.80 8.34 7.70
C LEU A 33 15.15 8.88 7.20
N ASP A 34 16.24 8.26 7.59
CA ASP A 34 17.54 8.53 6.98
C ASP A 34 17.69 7.66 5.73
N ALA A 35 17.30 8.20 4.58
CA ALA A 35 17.37 7.49 3.31
C ALA A 35 18.80 7.05 2.96
N ALA A 36 19.83 7.70 3.49
CA ALA A 36 21.24 7.34 3.27
C ALA A 36 21.67 6.09 4.07
N ALA A 37 20.92 5.73 5.13
CA ALA A 37 21.20 4.53 5.90
C ALA A 37 20.73 3.23 5.22
N PHE A 38 19.87 3.34 4.19
CA PHE A 38 19.36 2.20 3.43
C PHE A 38 20.40 1.75 2.40
N THR A 39 20.68 0.45 2.36
CA THR A 39 21.67 -0.16 1.48
C THR A 39 21.05 -1.10 0.45
N THR A 40 19.88 -1.66 0.75
CA THR A 40 19.14 -2.59 -0.11
C THR A 40 17.85 -1.97 -0.67
N LEU A 41 17.43 -0.81 -0.15
CA LEU A 41 16.33 -0.01 -0.66
C LEU A 41 16.82 1.36 -1.09
N ARG A 42 16.29 1.88 -2.19
CA ARG A 42 16.41 3.29 -2.59
C ARG A 42 15.12 4.02 -2.29
N ILE A 43 15.19 5.01 -1.42
CA ILE A 43 14.03 5.75 -0.94
C ILE A 43 14.00 7.13 -1.60
N THR A 44 12.84 7.48 -2.16
CA THR A 44 12.52 8.84 -2.61
C THR A 44 11.22 9.26 -1.95
N GLU A 45 11.27 10.28 -1.11
CA GLU A 45 10.12 10.74 -0.34
C GLU A 45 9.56 12.03 -0.94
N GLY A 46 8.26 12.01 -1.29
CA GLY A 46 7.45 13.14 -1.72
C GLY A 46 6.53 13.63 -0.59
N GLU A 47 5.63 14.55 -0.93
CA GLU A 47 4.67 15.12 0.02
C GLU A 47 3.63 14.10 0.48
N ASP A 48 2.95 13.42 -0.46
CA ASP A 48 1.83 12.50 -0.22
C ASP A 48 2.21 11.02 -0.39
N ARG A 49 3.40 10.74 -0.92
CA ARG A 49 3.86 9.38 -1.24
C ARG A 49 5.35 9.20 -1.01
N LEU A 50 5.75 7.94 -0.90
CA LEU A 50 7.12 7.50 -0.80
C LEU A 50 7.35 6.38 -1.79
N HIS A 51 8.42 6.48 -2.58
CA HIS A 51 8.92 5.40 -3.41
C HIS A 51 10.02 4.64 -2.68
N ALA A 52 9.89 3.32 -2.59
CA ALA A 52 10.93 2.41 -2.14
C ALA A 52 11.24 1.41 -3.26
N ARG A 53 12.41 1.54 -3.87
CA ARG A 53 12.88 0.60 -4.88
C ARG A 53 13.81 -0.42 -4.23
N LEU A 54 13.55 -1.71 -4.45
CA LEU A 54 14.46 -2.79 -4.11
C LEU A 54 15.71 -2.64 -4.97
N ASP A 55 16.88 -2.55 -4.35
CA ASP A 55 18.14 -2.16 -5.02
C ASP A 55 19.30 -3.12 -4.72
N ARG A 56 19.08 -4.41 -5.02
CA ARG A 56 20.10 -5.46 -5.07
C ARG A 56 20.10 -6.16 -6.44
N PRO A 57 20.32 -5.40 -7.55
CA PRO A 57 20.15 -5.96 -8.90
C PRO A 57 21.14 -7.09 -9.21
N GLU A 58 22.31 -7.12 -8.58
CA GLU A 58 23.36 -8.16 -8.74
C GLU A 58 22.90 -9.54 -8.28
N VAL A 59 21.98 -9.60 -7.32
CA VAL A 59 21.35 -10.83 -6.82
C VAL A 59 19.84 -10.88 -7.14
N ARG A 60 19.40 -10.14 -8.16
CA ARG A 60 18.00 -10.08 -8.61
C ARG A 60 17.03 -9.69 -7.50
N ASN A 61 17.40 -8.73 -6.67
CA ASN A 61 16.64 -8.26 -5.52
C ASN A 61 16.22 -9.39 -4.57
N ALA A 62 17.12 -10.38 -4.35
CA ALA A 62 16.89 -11.40 -3.34
C ALA A 62 16.76 -10.75 -1.95
N ILE A 63 15.70 -11.13 -1.24
CA ILE A 63 15.34 -10.57 0.06
C ILE A 63 16.18 -11.21 1.14
N ASP A 64 17.15 -10.47 1.68
CA ASP A 64 18.01 -10.87 2.79
C ASP A 64 17.57 -10.24 4.13
N ALA A 65 18.31 -10.52 5.19
CA ALA A 65 18.04 -9.99 6.52
C ALA A 65 18.13 -8.45 6.55
N THR A 66 19.08 -7.85 5.85
CA THR A 66 19.24 -6.39 5.77
C THR A 66 18.01 -5.73 5.13
N MET A 67 17.53 -6.28 4.01
CA MET A 67 16.32 -5.78 3.36
C MET A 67 15.09 -5.92 4.27
N ILE A 68 14.98 -6.98 5.05
CA ILE A 68 13.90 -7.16 6.04
C ILE A 68 13.98 -6.08 7.13
N ASP A 69 15.15 -5.81 7.67
CA ASP A 69 15.35 -4.77 8.69
C ASP A 69 15.02 -3.38 8.12
N GLU A 70 15.45 -3.10 6.89
CA GLU A 70 15.13 -1.85 6.19
C GLU A 70 13.63 -1.72 5.89
N LEU A 71 12.93 -2.80 5.52
CA LEU A 71 11.46 -2.81 5.38
C LEU A 71 10.77 -2.52 6.72
N HIS A 72 11.29 -3.04 7.83
CA HIS A 72 10.76 -2.73 9.15
C HIS A 72 10.96 -1.26 9.54
N ALA A 73 12.12 -0.67 9.22
CA ALA A 73 12.41 0.75 9.45
C ALA A 73 11.51 1.65 8.59
N LEU A 74 11.30 1.29 7.31
CA LEU A 74 10.37 1.96 6.41
C LEU A 74 8.94 1.92 6.93
N CYS A 75 8.47 0.75 7.37
CA CYS A 75 7.13 0.63 7.97
C CYS A 75 6.99 1.47 9.23
N ALA A 76 8.00 1.49 10.12
CA ALA A 76 7.99 2.31 11.32
C ALA A 76 7.84 3.81 11.01
N HIS A 77 8.53 4.30 9.98
CA HIS A 77 8.38 5.67 9.49
C HIS A 77 6.96 5.95 8.97
N LEU A 78 6.42 5.07 8.10
CA LEU A 78 5.11 5.24 7.48
C LEU A 78 3.93 5.04 8.45
N GLU A 79 4.12 4.37 9.57
CA GLU A 79 3.16 4.30 10.67
C GLU A 79 3.02 5.65 11.40
N HIS A 80 4.13 6.39 11.55
CA HIS A 80 4.15 7.71 12.18
C HIS A 80 3.83 8.83 11.19
N THR A 81 4.33 8.74 9.97
CA THR A 81 4.13 9.71 8.89
C THR A 81 3.42 9.02 7.72
N PRO A 82 2.09 8.86 7.80
CA PRO A 82 1.33 8.08 6.84
C PRO A 82 1.38 8.69 5.44
N LYS A 83 1.99 7.96 4.49
CA LYS A 83 2.06 8.28 3.06
C LYS A 83 1.74 7.04 2.24
N ILE A 84 1.31 7.24 1.00
CA ILE A 84 1.14 6.15 0.04
C ILE A 84 2.53 5.58 -0.26
N LEU A 85 2.68 4.27 -0.18
CA LEU A 85 3.93 3.59 -0.51
C LEU A 85 3.86 3.01 -1.91
N ILE A 86 4.85 3.33 -2.75
CA ILE A 86 5.08 2.66 -4.03
C ILE A 86 6.34 1.80 -3.88
N LEU A 87 6.17 0.49 -4.03
CA LEU A 87 7.26 -0.49 -4.06
C LEU A 87 7.58 -0.87 -5.50
N SER A 88 8.85 -0.81 -5.89
CA SER A 88 9.30 -1.25 -7.20
C SER A 88 10.58 -2.09 -7.10
N GLY A 89 10.93 -2.74 -8.19
CA GLY A 89 12.22 -3.44 -8.33
C GLY A 89 13.13 -2.75 -9.34
N SER A 90 14.12 -3.50 -9.81
CA SER A 90 15.01 -3.05 -10.88
C SER A 90 14.28 -3.12 -12.23
N PRO A 91 14.21 -2.03 -12.99
CA PRO A 91 13.51 -1.99 -14.27
C PRO A 91 14.20 -2.85 -15.35
N SER A 92 13.43 -3.25 -16.35
CA SER A 92 13.98 -3.76 -17.60
C SER A 92 14.82 -2.68 -18.28
N THR A 93 15.97 -3.07 -18.84
CA THR A 93 16.77 -2.17 -19.67
C THR A 93 16.73 -2.71 -21.10
N ASP A 94 16.13 -1.92 -22.00
CA ASP A 94 16.29 -2.17 -23.42
C ASP A 94 17.70 -1.76 -23.86
N SER A 95 18.31 -2.58 -24.72
CA SER A 95 19.64 -2.35 -25.28
C SER A 95 19.73 -1.14 -26.26
N GLY A 96 18.88 -0.13 -26.07
CA GLY A 96 18.76 1.04 -26.92
C GLY A 96 18.47 2.35 -26.18
N ALA A 97 18.49 2.36 -24.84
CA ALA A 97 18.35 3.62 -24.09
C ALA A 97 19.62 4.46 -24.23
N ASP A 98 19.48 5.77 -24.43
CA ASP A 98 20.59 6.72 -24.56
C ASP A 98 21.60 6.57 -23.41
N GLY A 99 22.85 6.20 -23.75
CA GLY A 99 23.95 5.99 -22.81
C GLY A 99 24.16 4.53 -22.38
N ALA A 100 23.39 3.57 -22.88
CA ALA A 100 23.63 2.15 -22.62
C ALA A 100 24.81 1.63 -23.49
N ASP A 101 25.62 0.73 -22.93
CA ASP A 101 26.64 -0.02 -23.68
C ASP A 101 25.96 -0.79 -24.82
N PRO A 102 26.30 -0.52 -26.11
CA PRO A 102 25.68 -1.19 -27.25
C PRO A 102 25.84 -2.72 -27.26
N GLU A 103 26.79 -3.25 -26.49
CA GLU A 103 27.04 -4.68 -26.33
C GLU A 103 26.32 -5.28 -25.11
N ALA A 104 25.66 -4.45 -24.28
CA ALA A 104 24.92 -4.93 -23.12
C ALA A 104 23.65 -5.68 -23.57
N ARG A 105 23.52 -6.91 -23.13
CA ARG A 105 22.27 -7.68 -23.37
C ARG A 105 21.11 -7.02 -22.63
N PRO A 106 19.90 -6.95 -23.25
CA PRO A 106 18.71 -6.47 -22.57
C PRO A 106 18.53 -7.20 -21.23
N ARG A 107 18.41 -6.46 -20.14
CA ARG A 107 18.13 -7.03 -18.83
C ARG A 107 16.62 -7.04 -18.64
N ARG A 108 16.07 -8.20 -18.35
CA ARG A 108 14.68 -8.30 -17.90
C ARG A 108 14.56 -7.64 -16.54
N GLY A 109 13.48 -6.93 -16.31
CA GLY A 109 13.12 -6.38 -15.01
C GLY A 109 13.02 -7.45 -13.94
N VAL A 110 13.29 -7.07 -12.71
CA VAL A 110 13.15 -7.95 -11.55
C VAL A 110 12.57 -7.14 -10.41
N PHE A 111 11.34 -7.48 -9.99
CA PHE A 111 10.82 -6.96 -8.74
C PHE A 111 11.61 -7.59 -7.59
N ALA A 112 11.47 -8.91 -7.38
CA ALA A 112 12.27 -9.67 -6.44
C ALA A 112 12.25 -11.16 -6.80
N SER A 113 13.40 -11.84 -6.74
CA SER A 113 13.52 -13.26 -7.08
C SER A 113 13.16 -14.21 -5.93
N GLY A 114 12.79 -13.69 -4.77
CA GLY A 114 12.48 -14.46 -3.57
C GLY A 114 13.43 -14.17 -2.40
N ALA A 115 13.37 -15.01 -1.36
CA ALA A 115 14.31 -14.92 -0.25
C ALA A 115 15.74 -15.28 -0.71
N ASP A 116 16.75 -14.68 -0.07
CA ASP A 116 18.15 -15.05 -0.31
C ASP A 116 18.38 -16.51 0.06
N ILE A 117 18.66 -17.33 -0.96
CA ILE A 117 18.76 -18.80 -0.83
C ILE A 117 19.91 -19.21 0.09
N ALA A 118 21.03 -18.46 0.09
CA ALA A 118 22.16 -18.78 0.96
C ALA A 118 21.79 -18.59 2.43
N GLN A 119 21.16 -17.46 2.75
CA GLN A 119 20.65 -17.21 4.11
C GLN A 119 19.50 -18.16 4.48
N LEU A 120 18.60 -18.44 3.54
CA LEU A 120 17.46 -19.32 3.77
C LEU A 120 17.88 -20.76 4.10
N ARG A 121 18.92 -21.29 3.43
CA ARG A 121 19.49 -22.61 3.70
C ARG A 121 19.96 -22.76 5.16
N ASP A 122 20.49 -21.69 5.72
CA ASP A 122 21.08 -21.72 7.07
C ASP A 122 20.04 -21.45 8.18
N ARG A 123 18.81 -21.00 7.83
CA ARG A 123 17.71 -20.81 8.78
C ARG A 123 17.31 -22.13 9.46
N ARG A 124 16.90 -22.01 10.71
CA ARG A 124 16.50 -23.16 11.58
C ARG A 124 15.09 -22.93 12.12
N ARG A 125 14.62 -23.89 12.92
CA ARG A 125 13.28 -23.84 13.54
C ARG A 125 12.97 -22.51 14.21
N GLN A 126 13.91 -21.94 14.94
CA GLN A 126 13.67 -20.69 15.67
C GLN A 126 13.47 -19.51 14.71
N ASP A 127 14.16 -19.49 13.58
CA ASP A 127 14.00 -18.43 12.57
C ASP A 127 12.63 -18.53 11.90
N ALA A 128 12.16 -19.75 11.64
CA ALA A 128 10.82 -19.99 11.12
C ALA A 128 9.73 -19.54 12.13
N LEU A 129 9.90 -19.87 13.42
CA LEU A 129 8.95 -19.48 14.47
C LEU A 129 8.92 -17.96 14.73
N ARG A 130 10.03 -17.25 14.50
CA ARG A 130 10.05 -15.78 14.53
C ARG A 130 9.31 -15.14 13.38
N GLY A 131 9.10 -15.85 12.29
CA GLY A 131 8.40 -15.36 11.12
C GLY A 131 9.12 -14.19 10.44
N VAL A 132 10.43 -14.28 10.23
CA VAL A 132 11.31 -13.19 9.77
C VAL A 132 10.70 -12.40 8.59
N ASN A 133 10.29 -13.10 7.54
CA ASN A 133 9.69 -12.44 6.38
C ASN A 133 8.20 -12.12 6.61
N SER A 134 7.45 -13.05 7.24
CA SER A 134 6.01 -12.88 7.43
C SER A 134 5.64 -11.69 8.30
N THR A 135 6.43 -11.40 9.35
CA THR A 135 6.21 -10.22 10.20
C THR A 135 6.43 -8.91 9.45
N ALA A 136 7.46 -8.82 8.59
CA ALA A 136 7.71 -7.64 7.77
C ALA A 136 6.60 -7.41 6.75
N PHE A 137 6.18 -8.46 6.02
CA PHE A 137 5.15 -8.34 4.99
C PHE A 137 3.76 -8.12 5.58
N ASP A 138 3.45 -8.71 6.74
CA ASP A 138 2.21 -8.43 7.44
C ASP A 138 2.15 -6.99 7.98
N ARG A 139 3.28 -6.47 8.49
CA ARG A 139 3.38 -5.07 8.90
C ARG A 139 3.18 -4.11 7.72
N LEU A 140 3.77 -4.41 6.56
CA LEU A 140 3.59 -3.64 5.34
C LEU A 140 2.12 -3.63 4.88
N ALA A 141 1.44 -4.79 4.90
CA ALA A 141 0.03 -4.87 4.53
C ALA A 141 -0.87 -4.05 5.47
N LYS A 142 -0.46 -3.87 6.73
CA LYS A 142 -1.17 -3.10 7.76
C LYS A 142 -0.82 -1.62 7.81
N LEU A 143 0.05 -1.13 6.91
CA LEU A 143 0.34 0.31 6.84
C LEU A 143 -0.95 1.13 6.72
N PRO A 144 -1.02 2.30 7.39
CA PRO A 144 -2.23 3.09 7.43
C PRO A 144 -2.68 3.59 6.06
N MET A 145 -1.74 3.95 5.16
CA MET A 145 -2.04 4.35 3.78
C MET A 145 -1.82 3.18 2.81
N PRO A 146 -2.45 3.23 1.63
CA PRO A 146 -2.29 2.19 0.62
C PRO A 146 -0.86 1.98 0.15
N VAL A 147 -0.57 0.72 -0.21
CA VAL A 147 0.68 0.26 -0.81
C VAL A 147 0.42 -0.18 -2.25
N ILE A 148 1.23 0.30 -3.19
CA ILE A 148 1.20 -0.04 -4.61
C ILE A 148 2.49 -0.79 -4.94
N ALA A 149 2.40 -1.99 -5.47
CA ALA A 149 3.55 -2.75 -5.97
C ALA A 149 3.62 -2.63 -7.50
N ALA A 150 4.73 -2.11 -8.00
CA ALA A 150 5.05 -1.96 -9.42
C ALA A 150 5.99 -3.11 -9.85
N LEU A 151 5.42 -4.12 -10.51
CA LEU A 151 6.02 -5.43 -10.77
C LEU A 151 6.61 -5.50 -12.17
N ASP A 152 7.91 -5.25 -12.33
CA ASP A 152 8.61 -5.45 -13.58
C ASP A 152 9.34 -6.80 -13.58
N GLY A 153 8.97 -7.70 -14.50
CA GLY A 153 9.61 -8.98 -14.69
C GLY A 153 9.41 -9.99 -13.55
N HIS A 154 10.51 -10.60 -13.06
CA HIS A 154 10.41 -11.68 -12.09
C HIS A 154 9.93 -11.22 -10.71
N THR A 155 8.87 -11.85 -10.24
CA THR A 155 8.23 -11.63 -8.93
C THR A 155 7.95 -13.01 -8.34
N LEU A 156 8.95 -13.62 -7.68
CA LEU A 156 8.89 -15.03 -7.29
C LEU A 156 9.08 -15.24 -5.79
N GLY A 157 8.49 -16.29 -5.27
CA GLY A 157 8.65 -16.70 -3.89
C GLY A 157 8.36 -15.58 -2.90
N GLY A 158 9.25 -15.31 -1.96
CA GLY A 158 9.13 -14.19 -1.02
C GLY A 158 8.91 -12.83 -1.70
N GLY A 159 9.39 -12.64 -2.94
CA GLY A 159 9.12 -11.44 -3.74
C GLY A 159 7.65 -11.35 -4.15
N ALA A 160 7.02 -12.46 -4.52
CA ALA A 160 5.60 -12.51 -4.79
C ALA A 160 4.77 -12.33 -3.50
N GLU A 161 5.23 -12.90 -2.37
CA GLU A 161 4.58 -12.70 -1.08
C GLU A 161 4.61 -11.23 -0.62
N LEU A 162 5.73 -10.52 -0.87
CA LEU A 162 5.86 -9.09 -0.64
C LEU A 162 4.89 -8.29 -1.55
N ALA A 163 4.80 -8.64 -2.84
CA ALA A 163 3.88 -8.01 -3.78
C ALA A 163 2.40 -8.23 -3.39
N TRP A 164 2.03 -9.42 -2.90
CA TRP A 164 0.67 -9.71 -2.44
C TRP A 164 0.32 -9.09 -1.08
N ALA A 165 1.30 -8.60 -0.34
CA ALA A 165 1.09 -7.78 0.84
C ALA A 165 0.69 -6.33 0.49
N ALA A 166 0.93 -5.87 -0.75
CA ALA A 166 0.47 -4.57 -1.21
C ALA A 166 -1.06 -4.57 -1.50
N ASP A 167 -1.69 -3.40 -1.41
CA ASP A 167 -3.10 -3.21 -1.73
C ASP A 167 -3.33 -3.29 -3.25
N PHE A 168 -2.45 -2.67 -4.03
CA PHE A 168 -2.52 -2.63 -5.48
C PHE A 168 -1.26 -3.21 -6.12
N ARG A 169 -1.40 -3.82 -7.27
CA ARG A 169 -0.30 -4.40 -8.06
C ARG A 169 -0.49 -4.04 -9.52
N LEU A 170 0.53 -3.42 -10.10
CA LEU A 170 0.64 -3.14 -11.54
C LEU A 170 1.77 -3.98 -12.09
N GLY A 171 1.64 -4.48 -13.31
CA GLY A 171 2.63 -5.34 -13.93
C GLY A 171 3.16 -4.82 -15.25
N THR A 172 4.21 -5.45 -15.76
CA THR A 172 4.67 -5.29 -17.15
C THR A 172 4.38 -6.54 -17.97
N PRO A 173 4.43 -6.49 -19.31
CA PRO A 173 4.31 -7.69 -20.15
C PRO A 173 5.37 -8.76 -19.85
N ALA A 174 6.50 -8.37 -19.25
CA ALA A 174 7.56 -9.28 -18.85
C ALA A 174 7.32 -10.01 -17.52
N LEU A 175 6.23 -9.70 -16.82
CA LEU A 175 5.91 -10.26 -15.50
C LEU A 175 5.91 -11.80 -15.51
N ARG A 176 6.56 -12.37 -14.49
CA ARG A 176 6.50 -13.78 -14.13
C ARG A 176 6.29 -13.87 -12.63
N VAL A 177 5.15 -14.37 -12.20
CA VAL A 177 4.76 -14.40 -10.78
C VAL A 177 4.37 -15.79 -10.32
N GLY A 178 4.86 -16.22 -9.16
CA GLY A 178 4.55 -17.55 -8.60
C GLY A 178 5.37 -17.93 -7.40
N GLN A 179 5.15 -19.18 -6.92
CA GLN A 179 5.71 -19.69 -5.67
C GLN A 179 6.50 -21.00 -5.92
N PRO A 180 7.83 -20.95 -6.09
CA PRO A 180 8.65 -22.14 -6.35
C PRO A 180 9.09 -22.89 -5.09
N GLU A 181 8.67 -22.47 -3.90
CA GLU A 181 9.16 -22.93 -2.59
C GLU A 181 9.03 -24.44 -2.39
N THR A 182 7.93 -25.04 -2.85
CA THR A 182 7.71 -26.50 -2.71
C THR A 182 8.77 -27.32 -3.46
N GLY A 183 9.29 -26.79 -4.57
CA GLY A 183 10.42 -27.37 -5.29
C GLY A 183 11.74 -27.32 -4.52
N LEU A 184 11.84 -26.47 -3.49
CA LEU A 184 12.99 -26.36 -2.59
C LEU A 184 12.78 -27.12 -1.25
N GLY A 185 11.67 -27.84 -1.10
CA GLY A 185 11.34 -28.57 0.12
C GLY A 185 10.88 -27.69 1.29
N ILE A 186 10.39 -26.50 1.01
CA ILE A 186 9.84 -25.56 1.99
C ILE A 186 8.47 -25.05 1.54
N ILE A 187 7.79 -24.28 2.40
CA ILE A 187 6.50 -23.66 2.08
C ILE A 187 6.67 -22.14 1.97
N PRO A 188 5.84 -21.45 1.18
CA PRO A 188 5.76 -19.99 1.16
C PRO A 188 5.06 -19.48 2.43
N ALA A 189 5.85 -19.17 3.46
CA ALA A 189 5.33 -18.92 4.82
C ALA A 189 5.16 -17.43 5.15
N ALA A 190 5.28 -16.53 4.16
CA ALA A 190 5.21 -15.09 4.42
C ALA A 190 3.92 -14.43 3.87
N GLY A 191 2.88 -15.22 3.62
CA GLY A 191 1.56 -14.70 3.27
C GLY A 191 0.86 -15.39 2.11
N ALA A 192 1.58 -16.12 1.25
CA ALA A 192 0.99 -16.73 0.07
C ALA A 192 -0.11 -17.75 0.40
N LEU A 193 0.05 -18.53 1.48
CA LEU A 193 -0.89 -19.59 1.84
C LEU A 193 -2.31 -19.11 2.14
N TRP A 194 -2.49 -17.85 2.52
CA TRP A 194 -3.83 -17.28 2.75
C TRP A 194 -4.17 -16.17 1.75
N ARG A 195 -3.25 -15.20 1.48
CA ARG A 195 -3.53 -14.07 0.57
C ARG A 195 -3.82 -14.53 -0.86
N LEU A 196 -3.06 -15.53 -1.35
CA LEU A 196 -3.24 -15.98 -2.72
C LEU A 196 -4.61 -16.65 -2.95
N ARG A 197 -5.12 -17.36 -1.95
CA ARG A 197 -6.47 -17.92 -2.00
C ARG A 197 -7.53 -16.83 -2.11
N ASP A 198 -7.37 -15.74 -1.35
CA ASP A 198 -8.30 -14.62 -1.36
C ASP A 198 -8.22 -13.80 -2.66
N LEU A 199 -7.01 -13.67 -3.24
CA LEU A 199 -6.78 -12.91 -4.46
C LEU A 199 -7.20 -13.67 -5.74
N ALA A 200 -6.85 -14.95 -5.85
CA ALA A 200 -6.96 -15.72 -7.09
C ALA A 200 -7.94 -16.90 -7.02
N GLY A 201 -8.52 -17.14 -5.84
CA GLY A 201 -9.37 -18.29 -5.57
C GLY A 201 -8.58 -19.57 -5.31
N GLU A 202 -9.26 -20.57 -4.74
CA GLU A 202 -8.62 -21.79 -4.23
C GLU A 202 -7.95 -22.64 -5.32
N ALA A 203 -8.58 -22.77 -6.48
CA ALA A 203 -8.10 -23.64 -7.56
C ALA A 203 -6.73 -23.15 -8.08
N LEU A 204 -6.64 -21.87 -8.47
CA LEU A 204 -5.40 -21.31 -8.99
C LEU A 204 -4.34 -21.18 -7.90
N ALA A 205 -4.73 -20.84 -6.67
CA ALA A 205 -3.81 -20.80 -5.55
C ALA A 205 -3.11 -22.16 -5.34
N LYS A 206 -3.85 -23.28 -5.43
CA LYS A 206 -3.29 -24.63 -5.34
C LYS A 206 -2.34 -24.97 -6.50
N GLU A 207 -2.65 -24.57 -7.73
CA GLU A 207 -1.74 -24.76 -8.85
C GLU A 207 -0.41 -24.03 -8.64
N ILE A 208 -0.47 -22.78 -8.16
CA ILE A 208 0.74 -21.98 -7.88
C ILE A 208 1.50 -22.57 -6.70
N LEU A 209 0.83 -22.86 -5.59
CA LEU A 209 1.44 -23.26 -4.33
C LEU A 209 1.93 -24.71 -4.33
N LEU A 210 1.18 -25.64 -4.93
CA LEU A 210 1.44 -27.08 -4.83
C LEU A 210 2.12 -27.63 -6.08
N ALA A 211 1.77 -27.09 -7.26
CA ALA A 211 2.35 -27.53 -8.53
C ALA A 211 3.48 -26.60 -9.03
N GLY A 212 3.75 -25.49 -8.35
CA GLY A 212 4.80 -24.55 -8.73
C GLY A 212 4.54 -23.79 -10.02
N ARG A 213 3.23 -23.59 -10.38
CA ARG A 213 2.87 -22.86 -11.59
C ARG A 213 3.35 -21.41 -11.49
N ILE A 214 4.03 -20.95 -12.53
CA ILE A 214 4.44 -19.56 -12.71
C ILE A 214 3.52 -18.96 -13.76
N LEU A 215 2.85 -17.88 -13.41
CA LEU A 215 1.97 -17.15 -14.32
C LEU A 215 2.75 -16.10 -15.10
N ASP A 216 2.30 -15.82 -16.31
CA ASP A 216 2.72 -14.65 -17.06
C ASP A 216 1.80 -13.43 -16.77
N ALA A 217 2.05 -12.32 -17.47
CA ALA A 217 1.34 -11.07 -17.26
C ALA A 217 -0.15 -11.17 -17.58
N GLU A 218 -0.50 -11.84 -18.68
CA GLU A 218 -1.89 -11.97 -19.14
C GLU A 218 -2.69 -12.86 -18.18
N GLU A 219 -2.10 -13.97 -17.74
CA GLU A 219 -2.70 -14.85 -16.73
C GLU A 219 -2.86 -14.12 -15.38
N ALA A 220 -1.84 -13.36 -14.94
CA ALA A 220 -1.90 -12.59 -13.70
C ALA A 220 -3.00 -11.51 -13.74
N LEU A 221 -3.18 -10.84 -14.88
CA LEU A 221 -4.25 -9.86 -15.11
C LEU A 221 -5.63 -10.54 -15.13
N ALA A 222 -5.77 -11.63 -15.88
CA ALA A 222 -7.04 -12.36 -16.01
C ALA A 222 -7.57 -12.89 -14.66
N HIS A 223 -6.67 -13.19 -13.73
CA HIS A 223 -6.99 -13.68 -12.39
C HIS A 223 -6.93 -12.62 -11.28
N GLY A 224 -6.76 -11.33 -11.62
CA GLY A 224 -6.77 -10.22 -10.65
C GLY A 224 -5.54 -10.16 -9.74
N LEU A 225 -4.47 -10.89 -10.06
CA LEU A 225 -3.20 -10.79 -9.33
C LEU A 225 -2.45 -9.49 -9.62
N VAL A 226 -2.70 -8.88 -10.76
CA VAL A 226 -2.40 -7.48 -11.08
C VAL A 226 -3.65 -6.82 -11.65
N SER A 227 -3.79 -5.52 -11.47
CA SER A 227 -4.95 -4.76 -11.95
C SER A 227 -4.74 -4.14 -13.35
N GLU A 228 -3.49 -3.88 -13.71
CA GLU A 228 -3.13 -3.21 -14.96
C GLU A 228 -1.77 -3.75 -15.45
N ILE A 229 -1.55 -3.69 -16.79
CA ILE A 229 -0.28 -4.02 -17.43
C ILE A 229 0.19 -2.80 -18.22
N HIS A 230 1.42 -2.36 -17.97
CA HIS A 230 2.04 -1.21 -18.60
C HIS A 230 3.43 -1.57 -19.15
N PRO A 231 3.90 -0.92 -20.23
CA PRO A 231 5.30 -1.00 -20.63
C PRO A 231 6.23 -0.66 -19.46
N SER A 232 7.43 -1.27 -19.41
CA SER A 232 8.36 -1.10 -18.29
C SER A 232 8.70 0.37 -18.01
N GLN A 233 8.87 1.17 -19.05
CA GLN A 233 9.17 2.60 -18.96
C GLN A 233 7.98 3.45 -18.45
N GLU A 234 6.75 2.95 -18.53
CA GLU A 234 5.53 3.64 -18.10
C GLU A 234 5.01 3.13 -16.74
N LEU A 235 5.57 2.04 -16.22
CA LEU A 235 5.07 1.36 -15.03
C LEU A 235 5.06 2.26 -13.79
N LEU A 236 6.13 3.04 -13.57
CA LEU A 236 6.20 3.94 -12.42
C LEU A 236 5.27 5.14 -12.59
N ASP A 237 5.13 5.68 -13.79
CA ASP A 237 4.17 6.76 -14.06
C ASP A 237 2.73 6.29 -13.81
N ALA A 238 2.41 5.05 -14.19
CA ALA A 238 1.11 4.45 -13.90
C ALA A 238 0.89 4.27 -12.38
N ALA A 239 1.91 3.82 -11.65
CA ALA A 239 1.84 3.73 -10.18
C ALA A 239 1.67 5.10 -9.52
N ASP A 240 2.36 6.13 -10.01
CA ASP A 240 2.20 7.52 -9.57
C ASP A 240 0.81 8.08 -9.88
N ALA A 241 0.27 7.79 -11.06
CA ALA A 241 -1.09 8.18 -11.42
C ALA A 241 -2.13 7.53 -10.50
N LEU A 242 -1.96 6.24 -10.15
CA LEU A 242 -2.79 5.56 -9.16
C LEU A 242 -2.66 6.21 -7.77
N ALA A 243 -1.44 6.48 -7.33
CA ALA A 243 -1.18 7.18 -6.06
C ALA A 243 -1.84 8.56 -6.05
N GLY A 244 -1.80 9.32 -7.16
CA GLY A 244 -2.50 10.59 -7.31
C GLY A 244 -4.02 10.47 -7.18
N ARG A 245 -4.63 9.41 -7.76
CA ARG A 245 -6.08 9.12 -7.58
C ARG A 245 -6.43 8.85 -6.12
N ILE A 246 -5.55 8.14 -5.39
CA ILE A 246 -5.72 7.86 -3.96
C ILE A 246 -5.54 9.14 -3.13
N ALA A 247 -4.51 9.93 -3.39
CA ALA A 247 -4.21 11.18 -2.68
C ALA A 247 -5.33 12.24 -2.85
N ALA A 248 -6.07 12.20 -3.96
CA ALA A 248 -7.24 13.06 -4.18
C ALA A 248 -8.43 12.72 -3.25
N GLN A 249 -8.44 11.52 -2.64
CA GLN A 249 -9.46 11.14 -1.68
C GLN A 249 -9.17 11.74 -0.30
N ASP A 250 -10.14 11.67 0.61
CA ASP A 250 -9.91 12.06 1.99
C ASP A 250 -8.97 11.06 2.69
N PRO A 251 -7.83 11.50 3.25
CA PRO A 251 -6.84 10.57 3.80
C PRO A 251 -7.34 9.81 5.02
N LEU A 252 -8.21 10.40 5.86
CA LEU A 252 -8.79 9.71 6.99
C LEU A 252 -9.77 8.62 6.53
N ALA A 253 -10.62 8.93 5.55
CA ALA A 253 -11.55 7.97 4.98
C ALA A 253 -10.82 6.81 4.29
N VAL A 254 -9.73 7.07 3.55
CA VAL A 254 -8.90 6.03 2.94
C VAL A 254 -8.31 5.11 4.00
N ARG A 255 -7.70 5.67 5.05
CA ARG A 255 -7.08 4.90 6.15
C ARG A 255 -8.10 4.03 6.88
N ILE A 256 -9.24 4.59 7.26
CA ILE A 256 -10.31 3.86 7.94
C ILE A 256 -10.88 2.78 7.02
N SER A 257 -11.16 3.10 5.75
CA SER A 257 -11.66 2.12 4.79
C SER A 257 -10.72 0.93 4.62
N LYS A 258 -9.40 1.16 4.50
CA LYS A 258 -8.40 0.09 4.41
C LYS A 258 -8.43 -0.81 5.66
N GLN A 259 -8.49 -0.22 6.86
CA GLN A 259 -8.52 -0.98 8.10
C GLN A 259 -9.81 -1.80 8.26
N VAL A 260 -10.95 -1.20 7.95
CA VAL A 260 -12.26 -1.87 8.03
C VAL A 260 -12.36 -2.99 7.00
N PHE A 261 -11.88 -2.77 5.77
CA PHE A 261 -11.86 -3.79 4.72
C PHE A 261 -11.07 -5.05 5.14
N ALA A 262 -10.02 -4.90 5.94
CA ALA A 262 -9.21 -6.01 6.43
C ALA A 262 -9.82 -6.75 7.64
N MET A 263 -10.96 -6.28 8.18
CA MET A 263 -11.63 -6.93 9.30
C MET A 263 -12.34 -8.23 8.87
N PRO A 264 -12.48 -9.20 9.78
CA PRO A 264 -13.19 -10.43 9.48
C PRO A 264 -14.68 -10.16 9.20
N ARG A 265 -15.29 -10.97 8.33
CA ARG A 265 -16.70 -10.82 7.90
C ARG A 265 -17.68 -10.69 9.06
N GLU A 266 -17.42 -11.35 10.18
CA GLU A 266 -18.26 -11.36 11.37
C GLU A 266 -18.28 -10.03 12.12
N ALA A 267 -17.29 -9.15 11.89
CA ALA A 267 -17.25 -7.80 12.47
C ALA A 267 -18.24 -6.84 11.78
N HIS A 268 -18.63 -7.15 10.54
CA HIS A 268 -19.54 -6.33 9.76
C HIS A 268 -21.02 -6.66 10.05
N PRO A 269 -21.95 -5.69 10.03
CA PRO A 269 -21.75 -4.27 9.71
C PRO A 269 -21.41 -3.38 10.92
N GLN A 270 -21.16 -3.92 12.11
CA GLN A 270 -20.93 -3.12 13.31
C GLN A 270 -19.70 -2.23 13.20
N VAL A 271 -18.58 -2.77 12.70
CA VAL A 271 -17.35 -2.00 12.50
C VAL A 271 -17.55 -0.90 11.46
N ASP A 272 -18.33 -1.16 10.39
CA ASP A 272 -18.65 -0.15 9.37
C ASP A 272 -19.39 1.04 9.99
N ASN A 273 -20.38 0.77 10.83
CA ASN A 273 -21.18 1.81 11.49
C ASN A 273 -20.33 2.67 12.43
N LEU A 274 -19.41 2.04 13.21
CA LEU A 274 -18.50 2.77 14.09
C LEU A 274 -17.51 3.62 13.31
N ALA A 275 -16.94 3.07 12.26
CA ALA A 275 -16.04 3.77 11.36
C ALA A 275 -16.72 4.96 10.68
N GLN A 276 -17.95 4.75 10.20
CA GLN A 276 -18.74 5.79 9.57
C GLN A 276 -19.12 6.91 10.56
N ALA A 277 -19.40 6.56 11.82
CA ALA A 277 -19.69 7.56 12.85
C ALA A 277 -18.50 8.51 13.07
N ILE A 278 -17.26 7.99 13.09
CA ILE A 278 -16.05 8.83 13.17
C ILE A 278 -15.95 9.78 11.96
N LEU A 279 -16.18 9.27 10.76
CA LEU A 279 -16.10 10.08 9.54
C LEU A 279 -17.21 11.12 9.43
N PHE A 280 -18.39 10.86 10.00
CA PHE A 280 -19.48 11.82 10.00
C PHE A 280 -19.21 13.08 10.82
N GLU A 281 -18.34 12.99 11.82
CA GLU A 281 -17.92 14.13 12.65
C GLU A 281 -16.73 14.91 12.04
N SER A 282 -16.17 14.47 10.90
CA SER A 282 -15.03 15.16 10.29
C SER A 282 -15.47 16.42 9.53
N GLU A 283 -14.72 17.52 9.70
CA GLU A 283 -14.92 18.76 8.93
C GLU A 283 -14.74 18.51 7.44
N ALA A 284 -13.73 17.71 7.06
CA ALA A 284 -13.44 17.36 5.68
C ALA A 284 -14.65 16.73 4.95
N LYS A 285 -15.46 15.91 5.65
CA LYS A 285 -16.70 15.35 5.07
C LYS A 285 -17.67 16.47 4.71
N VAL A 286 -17.88 17.44 5.60
CA VAL A 286 -18.81 18.55 5.37
C VAL A 286 -18.37 19.37 4.15
N ASP A 287 -17.09 19.77 4.12
CA ASP A 287 -16.53 20.58 3.04
C ASP A 287 -16.60 19.87 1.69
N ARG A 288 -16.22 18.58 1.64
CA ARG A 288 -16.25 17.78 0.42
C ARG A 288 -17.66 17.54 -0.10
N MET A 289 -18.64 17.31 0.81
CA MET A 289 -20.05 17.16 0.44
C MET A 289 -20.62 18.49 -0.06
N GLN A 290 -20.32 19.62 0.59
CA GLN A 290 -20.76 20.92 0.13
C GLN A 290 -20.19 21.24 -1.26
N ALA A 291 -18.90 21.06 -1.45
CA ALA A 291 -18.27 21.25 -2.77
C ALA A 291 -18.85 20.33 -3.86
N PHE A 292 -19.34 19.15 -3.51
CA PHE A 292 -20.03 18.28 -4.47
C PHE A 292 -21.41 18.84 -4.85
N LEU A 293 -22.18 19.34 -3.88
CA LEU A 293 -23.49 19.95 -4.10
C LEU A 293 -23.36 21.20 -4.97
N ASP A 294 -22.41 22.08 -4.66
CA ASP A 294 -22.15 23.31 -5.42
C ASP A 294 -21.82 23.02 -6.89
N ARG A 295 -20.97 22.02 -7.15
CA ARG A 295 -20.65 21.59 -8.53
C ARG A 295 -21.86 21.03 -9.26
N ARG A 296 -22.75 20.34 -8.56
CA ARG A 296 -23.99 19.80 -9.14
C ARG A 296 -24.95 20.91 -9.52
N GLU A 297 -25.11 21.91 -8.67
CA GLU A 297 -25.95 23.09 -8.93
C GLU A 297 -25.41 23.91 -10.10
N ALA A 298 -24.08 24.15 -10.15
CA ALA A 298 -23.44 24.85 -11.26
C ALA A 298 -23.69 24.16 -12.62
N ARG A 299 -23.61 22.82 -12.67
CA ARG A 299 -23.89 22.05 -13.90
C ARG A 299 -25.36 22.09 -14.31
N GLN A 300 -26.30 22.28 -13.37
CA GLN A 300 -27.72 22.42 -13.68
C GLN A 300 -28.03 23.81 -14.21
N GLN A 301 -27.26 24.83 -13.79
CA GLN A 301 -27.43 26.22 -14.23
C GLN A 301 -26.79 26.52 -15.58
N ASP A 302 -25.75 25.74 -15.95
CA ASP A 302 -25.06 25.85 -17.24
C ASP A 302 -25.03 24.44 -17.90
N PRO A 303 -26.19 24.00 -18.46
CA PRO A 303 -26.23 22.74 -19.19
C PRO A 303 -25.41 22.90 -20.47
N GLU A 304 -24.35 22.09 -20.66
CA GLU A 304 -23.58 22.03 -21.91
C GLU A 304 -24.51 22.08 -23.13
N PRO A 305 -24.25 22.94 -24.15
CA PRO A 305 -25.07 23.00 -25.33
C PRO A 305 -25.11 21.63 -26.02
N ASN A 306 -26.32 21.18 -26.20
CA ASN A 306 -26.75 19.89 -26.70
C ASN A 306 -25.88 19.37 -27.85
N ARG A 307 -25.12 18.29 -27.65
CA ARG A 307 -24.32 17.58 -28.68
C ARG A 307 -25.15 17.07 -29.87
N GLU A 308 -26.48 17.15 -29.81
CA GLU A 308 -27.36 16.76 -30.92
C GLU A 308 -27.36 17.76 -32.08
N GLN A 309 -27.12 19.05 -31.84
CA GLN A 309 -27.10 20.07 -32.92
C GLN A 309 -25.86 19.96 -33.82
N ASN A 310 -24.78 19.35 -33.39
CA ASN A 310 -23.58 19.11 -34.21
C ASN A 310 -23.67 17.85 -35.08
N ARG A 311 -24.62 16.95 -34.83
CA ARG A 311 -24.84 15.79 -35.70
C ARG A 311 -25.68 16.12 -36.94
N GLU A 312 -26.59 17.08 -36.89
CA GLU A 312 -27.42 17.47 -38.03
C GLU A 312 -26.67 18.34 -39.04
N GLN A 313 -25.58 19.04 -38.64
CA GLN A 313 -24.76 19.84 -39.57
C GLN A 313 -23.73 19.02 -40.35
N THR A 314 -23.42 17.78 -39.93
CA THR A 314 -22.50 16.90 -40.66
C THR A 314 -23.17 16.00 -41.69
N THR A 315 -24.51 15.88 -41.65
CA THR A 315 -25.27 15.05 -42.63
C THR A 315 -25.86 15.83 -43.81
N SER A 316 -25.78 17.16 -43.80
CA SER A 316 -26.28 18.01 -44.90
C SER A 316 -25.19 18.50 -45.89
N GLY A 317 -23.93 18.03 -45.73
CA GLY A 317 -22.80 18.41 -46.57
C GLY A 317 -22.39 17.38 -47.65
N GLU A 318 -23.05 16.25 -47.78
CA GLU A 318 -22.70 15.19 -48.75
C GLU A 318 -23.81 14.94 -49.76
N THR A 319 -24.36 15.99 -50.36
CA THR A 319 -25.13 15.88 -51.61
C THR A 319 -25.09 17.19 -52.37
N ALA A 320 -24.01 17.41 -53.11
CA ALA A 320 -23.95 18.26 -54.28
C ALA A 320 -22.76 17.86 -55.18
#